data_e663f3a57d82655f39c252d8abd55a67
#
_entry.id   e663f3a57d82655f39c252d8abd55a67
#
_cell.length_a   1.000
_cell.length_b   1.000
_cell.length_c   1.000
_cell.angle_alpha   90.00
_cell.angle_beta   90.00
_cell.angle_gamma   90.00
#
_symmetry.space_group_name_H-M   'P 1'
#
loop_
_entity.id
_entity.type
_entity.pdbx_description
1 polymer ?
#
loop_
_entity_poly.entity_id
_entity_poly.type
_entity_poly.pdbx_seq_one_letter_code
_entity_poly.pdbx_strand_id
1 'polypeptide(L)'
;MMKQNIIIVDNFYENPYEVRQYALNLEYPQPENHTYPGRNSNGTFYNQEIHDKFENLIGRHLVPADCGNHGDFRLSLEADTFQQDIHIDPIWEWGCVLYMNLPHQVIDEAGTSFWKHKKLGWERCPEREEALWCGYSSYDEIRDGIVYGDGLDRSKWERYCLANMKYNRAVIFDPKLWHSHGANFGDSLENGRLVQLFFFNNA
;
A
#
# COMPACT_ATOMS: atom_id res chain seq x y z
N MET A 1 -1.40 -15.40 -20.88
CA MET A 1 -0.29 -14.58 -20.33
C MET A 1 -0.49 -14.57 -18.82
N MET A 2 0.49 -15.01 -17.99
CA MET A 2 0.33 -14.94 -16.53
C MET A 2 0.23 -13.47 -16.12
N LYS A 3 -0.80 -13.12 -15.34
CA LYS A 3 -0.98 -11.76 -14.81
C LYS A 3 0.10 -11.56 -13.73
N GLN A 4 0.98 -10.59 -13.93
CA GLN A 4 1.96 -10.22 -12.91
C GLN A 4 1.24 -9.41 -11.83
N ASN A 5 1.17 -9.94 -10.63
CA ASN A 5 0.38 -9.35 -9.55
C ASN A 5 1.21 -8.52 -8.56
N ILE A 6 2.54 -8.75 -8.52
CA ILE A 6 3.48 -8.02 -7.65
C ILE A 6 4.77 -7.80 -8.44
N ILE A 7 5.24 -6.55 -8.46
CA ILE A 7 6.49 -6.12 -9.08
C ILE A 7 7.31 -5.42 -7.99
N ILE A 8 8.53 -5.87 -7.75
CA ILE A 8 9.45 -5.25 -6.79
C ILE A 8 10.60 -4.63 -7.55
N VAL A 9 10.82 -3.33 -7.36
CA VAL A 9 11.84 -2.55 -8.05
C VAL A 9 12.74 -1.87 -7.01
N ASP A 10 14.00 -2.26 -6.97
CA ASP A 10 15.02 -1.57 -6.17
C ASP A 10 15.57 -0.38 -6.96
N ASN A 11 16.05 0.64 -6.24
CA ASN A 11 16.62 1.86 -6.80
C ASN A 11 15.64 2.57 -7.76
N PHE A 12 14.41 2.76 -7.28
CA PHE A 12 13.35 3.37 -8.10
C PHE A 12 13.70 4.80 -8.51
N TYR A 13 14.13 5.67 -7.61
CA TYR A 13 14.63 7.00 -7.93
C TYR A 13 16.13 7.00 -8.16
N GLU A 14 16.61 7.82 -9.09
CA GLU A 14 18.04 8.07 -9.28
C GLU A 14 18.63 8.85 -8.11
N ASN A 15 17.89 9.86 -7.63
CA ASN A 15 18.26 10.72 -6.51
C ASN A 15 17.27 10.58 -5.32
N PRO A 16 17.18 9.42 -4.66
CA PRO A 16 16.18 9.16 -3.64
C PRO A 16 16.35 10.05 -2.39
N TYR A 17 17.55 10.55 -2.15
CA TYR A 17 17.81 11.43 -1.03
C TYR A 17 17.12 12.79 -1.21
N GLU A 18 17.14 13.37 -2.41
CA GLU A 18 16.47 14.62 -2.71
C GLU A 18 14.94 14.48 -2.57
N VAL A 19 14.37 13.36 -3.04
CA VAL A 19 12.94 13.07 -2.88
C VAL A 19 12.58 12.93 -1.40
N ARG A 20 13.42 12.26 -0.61
CA ARG A 20 13.22 12.16 0.83
C ARG A 20 13.32 13.54 1.50
N GLN A 21 14.31 14.39 1.14
CA GLN A 21 14.40 15.74 1.70
C GLN A 21 13.18 16.59 1.34
N TYR A 22 12.65 16.46 0.12
CA TYR A 22 11.39 17.08 -0.26
C TYR A 22 10.26 16.63 0.67
N ALA A 23 10.10 15.32 0.89
CA ALA A 23 9.10 14.76 1.79
C ALA A 23 9.22 15.28 3.23
N LEU A 24 10.45 15.39 3.76
CA LEU A 24 10.70 15.88 5.12
C LEU A 24 10.39 17.39 5.29
N ASN A 25 10.24 18.14 4.20
CA ASN A 25 9.84 19.55 4.25
C ASN A 25 8.34 19.79 4.06
N LEU A 26 7.56 18.72 3.88
CA LEU A 26 6.10 18.80 3.78
C LEU A 26 5.45 18.76 5.17
N GLU A 27 4.22 19.24 5.25
CA GLU A 27 3.37 19.08 6.42
C GLU A 27 2.57 17.79 6.33
N TYR A 28 2.32 17.18 7.48
CA TYR A 28 1.56 15.94 7.63
C TYR A 28 0.37 16.18 8.57
N PRO A 29 -0.72 16.80 8.07
CA PRO A 29 -1.88 17.12 8.90
C PRO A 29 -2.52 15.86 9.48
N GLN A 30 -3.03 15.95 10.70
CA GLN A 30 -3.81 14.87 11.30
C GLN A 30 -5.10 14.69 10.52
N PRO A 31 -5.41 13.45 10.07
CA PRO A 31 -6.67 13.20 9.39
C PRO A 31 -7.83 13.28 10.40
N GLU A 32 -8.96 13.86 9.99
CA GLU A 32 -10.16 13.92 10.84
C GLU A 32 -10.76 12.54 11.09
N ASN A 33 -10.76 11.70 10.04
CA ASN A 33 -11.21 10.30 10.10
C ASN A 33 -10.23 9.45 9.32
N HIS A 34 -9.66 8.43 9.94
CA HIS A 34 -8.73 7.54 9.28
C HIS A 34 -8.96 6.07 9.64
N THR A 35 -8.89 5.23 8.65
CA THR A 35 -8.96 3.77 8.82
C THR A 35 -7.57 3.13 8.81
N TYR A 36 -6.59 3.82 8.25
CA TYR A 36 -5.18 3.42 8.16
C TYR A 36 -4.31 4.19 9.15
N PRO A 37 -3.14 3.65 9.54
CA PRO A 37 -2.22 4.35 10.43
C PRO A 37 -1.51 5.50 9.71
N GLY A 38 -1.20 6.55 10.47
CA GLY A 38 -0.40 7.67 9.99
C GLY A 38 -1.19 8.75 9.26
N ARG A 39 -0.47 9.60 8.59
CA ARG A 39 -0.98 10.83 7.95
C ARG A 39 -0.32 11.06 6.61
N ASN A 40 -1.08 11.54 5.64
CA ASN A 40 -0.57 11.90 4.33
C ASN A 40 0.00 13.31 4.34
N SER A 41 0.98 13.56 3.47
CA SER A 41 1.52 14.90 3.24
C SER A 41 0.48 15.82 2.58
N ASN A 42 0.66 17.13 2.78
CA ASN A 42 -0.11 18.16 2.09
C ASN A 42 0.43 18.50 0.68
N GLY A 43 1.38 17.72 0.17
CA GLY A 43 1.97 17.87 -1.15
C GLY A 43 2.40 16.56 -1.75
N THR A 44 2.43 16.53 -3.07
CA THR A 44 2.75 15.35 -3.88
C THR A 44 4.13 15.51 -4.53
N PHE A 45 4.77 14.39 -4.86
CA PHE A 45 5.94 14.36 -5.73
C PHE A 45 5.65 13.40 -6.89
N TYR A 46 5.13 13.97 -7.98
CA TYR A 46 4.75 13.22 -9.16
C TYR A 46 4.89 14.09 -10.41
N ASN A 47 5.43 13.51 -11.47
CA ASN A 47 5.65 14.18 -12.76
C ASN A 47 5.59 13.16 -13.91
N GLN A 48 5.73 13.62 -15.15
CA GLN A 48 5.66 12.77 -16.33
C GLN A 48 6.76 11.70 -16.36
N GLU A 49 7.97 11.99 -15.89
CA GLU A 49 9.06 11.01 -15.85
C GLU A 49 8.73 9.83 -14.91
N ILE A 50 8.15 10.11 -13.75
CA ILE A 50 7.66 9.08 -12.82
C ILE A 50 6.52 8.28 -13.45
N HIS A 51 5.60 8.96 -14.12
CA HIS A 51 4.49 8.32 -14.84
C HIS A 51 5.00 7.33 -15.89
N ASP A 52 5.86 7.78 -16.80
CA ASP A 52 6.44 6.96 -17.86
C ASP A 52 7.21 5.76 -17.31
N LYS A 53 7.87 5.93 -16.18
CA LYS A 53 8.56 4.85 -15.48
C LYS A 53 7.59 3.78 -14.99
N PHE A 54 6.44 4.16 -14.43
CA PHE A 54 5.40 3.19 -14.05
C PHE A 54 4.82 2.46 -15.27
N GLU A 55 4.52 3.18 -16.36
CA GLU A 55 4.05 2.56 -17.60
C GLU A 55 5.05 1.53 -18.14
N ASN A 56 6.34 1.86 -18.15
CA ASN A 56 7.40 0.94 -18.57
C ASN A 56 7.51 -0.29 -17.66
N LEU A 57 7.41 -0.12 -16.34
CA LEU A 57 7.51 -1.22 -15.37
C LEU A 57 6.31 -2.16 -15.43
N ILE A 58 5.12 -1.60 -15.60
CA ILE A 58 3.86 -2.36 -15.65
C ILE A 58 3.61 -2.91 -17.07
N GLY A 59 4.17 -2.26 -18.10
CA GLY A 59 3.99 -2.64 -19.50
C GLY A 59 2.61 -2.28 -20.06
N ARG A 60 2.00 -1.20 -19.55
CA ARG A 60 0.66 -0.72 -19.95
C ARG A 60 0.59 0.79 -19.89
N HIS A 61 -0.33 1.36 -20.67
CA HIS A 61 -0.72 2.75 -20.49
C HIS A 61 -1.59 2.90 -19.23
N LEU A 62 -1.29 3.93 -18.46
CA LEU A 62 -1.86 4.15 -17.14
C LEU A 62 -2.57 5.50 -17.04
N VAL A 63 -3.58 5.55 -16.20
CA VAL A 63 -4.24 6.79 -15.78
C VAL A 63 -4.04 6.92 -14.27
N PRO A 64 -3.43 8.03 -13.78
CA PRO A 64 -3.35 8.30 -12.36
C PRO A 64 -4.73 8.28 -11.71
N ALA A 65 -4.84 7.66 -10.55
CA ALA A 65 -6.11 7.61 -9.82
C ALA A 65 -6.47 8.98 -9.25
N ASP A 66 -7.71 9.39 -9.43
CA ASP A 66 -8.26 10.58 -8.76
C ASP A 66 -8.72 10.20 -7.34
N CYS A 67 -7.75 10.03 -6.44
CA CYS A 67 -7.99 9.58 -5.06
C CYS A 67 -7.52 10.57 -3.98
N GLY A 68 -7.03 11.73 -4.38
CA GLY A 68 -6.57 12.78 -3.47
C GLY A 68 -5.26 12.48 -2.72
N ASN A 69 -4.65 11.30 -2.95
CA ASN A 69 -3.39 10.90 -2.30
C ASN A 69 -2.40 10.20 -3.26
N HIS A 70 -2.62 10.34 -4.58
CA HIS A 70 -1.70 9.84 -5.59
C HIS A 70 -0.41 10.68 -5.62
N GLY A 71 0.73 10.03 -5.36
CA GLY A 71 2.02 10.71 -5.28
C GLY A 71 2.34 11.33 -3.91
N ASP A 72 1.42 11.23 -2.94
CA ASP A 72 1.64 11.72 -1.58
C ASP A 72 2.62 10.84 -0.80
N PHE A 73 3.25 11.45 0.20
CA PHE A 73 3.97 10.69 1.21
C PHE A 73 3.05 10.39 2.40
N ARG A 74 3.29 9.23 3.02
CA ARG A 74 2.62 8.85 4.26
C ARG A 74 3.65 8.62 5.35
N LEU A 75 3.47 9.33 6.45
CA LEU A 75 4.22 9.12 7.69
C LEU A 75 3.38 8.31 8.66
N SER A 76 3.93 7.22 9.17
CA SER A 76 3.33 6.44 10.27
C SER A 76 4.33 6.30 11.40
N LEU A 77 3.89 6.60 12.63
CA LEU A 77 4.68 6.52 13.86
C LEU A 77 4.29 5.29 14.67
N GLU A 78 5.13 4.85 15.58
CA GLU A 78 4.88 3.69 16.44
C GLU A 78 3.56 3.79 17.22
N ALA A 79 3.21 5.00 17.66
CA ALA A 79 1.99 5.26 18.41
C ALA A 79 0.71 5.36 17.56
N ASP A 80 0.82 5.37 16.22
CA ASP A 80 -0.34 5.50 15.36
C ASP A 80 -1.20 4.23 15.39
N THR A 81 -2.50 4.42 15.58
CA THR A 81 -3.50 3.36 15.60
C THR A 81 -4.18 3.24 14.22
N PHE A 82 -4.84 2.12 13.99
CA PHE A 82 -5.57 1.87 12.74
C PHE A 82 -6.83 1.05 13.01
N GLN A 83 -7.80 1.17 12.11
CA GLN A 83 -9.05 0.41 12.13
C GLN A 83 -9.06 -0.72 11.10
N GLN A 84 -8.09 -0.73 10.18
CA GLN A 84 -7.89 -1.76 9.16
C GLN A 84 -6.44 -2.22 9.18
N ASP A 85 -6.22 -3.54 9.18
CA ASP A 85 -4.89 -4.14 9.00
C ASP A 85 -4.85 -4.85 7.64
N ILE A 86 -5.39 -6.06 7.53
CA ILE A 86 -5.44 -6.79 6.26
C ILE A 86 -6.67 -6.34 5.49
N HIS A 87 -6.45 -5.78 4.29
CA HIS A 87 -7.49 -5.17 3.47
C HIS A 87 -7.22 -5.35 1.97
N ILE A 88 -8.14 -4.84 1.16
CA ILE A 88 -8.05 -4.71 -0.28
C ILE A 88 -8.49 -3.31 -0.69
N ASP A 89 -7.96 -2.80 -1.80
CA ASP A 89 -8.37 -1.53 -2.44
C ASP A 89 -8.94 -1.82 -3.84
N PRO A 90 -10.17 -2.34 -3.94
CA PRO A 90 -10.70 -2.97 -5.16
C PRO A 90 -11.04 -1.98 -6.28
N ILE A 91 -11.02 -0.69 -6.00
CA ILE A 91 -11.36 0.37 -6.96
C ILE A 91 -10.21 0.77 -7.89
N TRP A 92 -8.97 0.35 -7.56
CA TRP A 92 -7.80 0.62 -8.38
C TRP A 92 -7.28 -0.66 -9.02
N GLU A 93 -6.52 -0.51 -10.12
CA GLU A 93 -5.92 -1.66 -10.79
C GLU A 93 -4.46 -1.87 -10.41
N TRP A 94 -3.78 -0.80 -9.98
CA TRP A 94 -2.41 -0.82 -9.50
C TRP A 94 -2.23 0.08 -8.29
N GLY A 95 -1.61 -0.45 -7.27
CA GLY A 95 -1.12 0.28 -6.11
C GLY A 95 0.40 0.20 -6.03
N CYS A 96 1.04 1.21 -5.45
CA CYS A 96 2.46 1.19 -5.17
C CYS A 96 2.76 1.79 -3.82
N VAL A 97 3.63 1.11 -3.08
CA VAL A 97 4.28 1.62 -1.86
C VAL A 97 5.77 1.73 -2.13
N LEU A 98 6.31 2.93 -2.05
CA LEU A 98 7.74 3.22 -2.23
C LEU A 98 8.34 3.64 -0.89
N TYR A 99 9.35 2.92 -0.40
CA TYR A 99 9.93 3.14 0.91
C TYR A 99 11.02 4.21 0.88
N MET A 100 10.91 5.19 1.78
CA MET A 100 11.79 6.37 1.84
C MET A 100 12.66 6.41 3.11
N ASN A 101 12.60 5.39 3.97
CA ASN A 101 13.47 5.30 5.16
C ASN A 101 14.91 4.94 4.77
N LEU A 102 15.87 5.64 5.40
CA LEU A 102 17.29 5.39 5.17
C LEU A 102 17.70 3.96 5.61
N PRO A 103 18.77 3.38 5.05
CA PRO A 103 19.14 1.98 5.31
C PRO A 103 19.26 1.60 6.80
N HIS A 104 19.73 2.52 7.64
CA HIS A 104 19.84 2.28 9.09
C HIS A 104 18.53 2.40 9.87
N GLN A 105 17.44 2.87 9.23
CA GLN A 105 16.09 2.99 9.80
C GLN A 105 15.18 1.85 9.35
N VAL A 106 15.61 1.03 8.40
CA VAL A 106 14.78 -0.02 7.81
C VAL A 106 14.53 -1.13 8.82
N ILE A 107 13.27 -1.54 8.92
CA ILE A 107 12.82 -2.69 9.68
C ILE A 107 12.16 -3.67 8.71
N ASP A 108 12.64 -4.91 8.65
CA ASP A 108 12.17 -5.91 7.68
C ASP A 108 10.65 -6.11 7.73
N GLU A 109 10.08 -6.24 8.93
CA GLU A 109 8.64 -6.43 9.15
C GLU A 109 7.79 -5.17 8.84
N ALA A 110 8.41 -4.02 8.56
CA ALA A 110 7.72 -2.80 8.13
C ALA A 110 7.45 -2.75 6.62
N GLY A 111 7.72 -3.84 5.90
CA GLY A 111 7.40 -4.01 4.48
C GLY A 111 5.91 -4.18 4.20
N THR A 112 5.55 -4.54 2.97
CA THR A 112 4.17 -4.85 2.57
C THR A 112 3.97 -6.35 2.57
N SER A 113 3.00 -6.81 3.34
CA SER A 113 2.65 -8.24 3.45
C SER A 113 1.44 -8.58 2.59
N PHE A 114 1.45 -9.80 2.01
CA PHE A 114 0.34 -10.34 1.23
C PHE A 114 -0.17 -11.61 1.90
N TRP A 115 -1.51 -11.76 1.93
CA TRP A 115 -2.19 -12.69 2.79
C TRP A 115 -3.20 -13.55 2.05
N LYS A 116 -3.40 -14.77 2.58
CA LYS A 116 -4.46 -15.69 2.19
C LYS A 116 -5.37 -15.91 3.38
N HIS A 117 -6.67 -15.76 3.19
CA HIS A 117 -7.65 -16.06 4.23
C HIS A 117 -7.75 -17.57 4.44
N LYS A 118 -7.40 -18.08 5.63
CA LYS A 118 -7.29 -19.52 5.90
C LYS A 118 -8.58 -20.31 5.65
N LYS A 119 -9.71 -19.75 6.07
CA LYS A 119 -11.03 -20.41 5.93
C LYS A 119 -11.58 -20.33 4.51
N LEU A 120 -11.46 -19.17 3.86
CA LEU A 120 -12.06 -18.92 2.56
C LEU A 120 -11.14 -19.25 1.39
N GLY A 121 -9.83 -19.39 1.65
CA GLY A 121 -8.83 -19.61 0.61
C GLY A 121 -8.54 -18.41 -0.27
N TRP A 122 -9.10 -17.24 0.02
CA TRP A 122 -8.96 -16.02 -0.79
C TRP A 122 -7.58 -15.36 -0.60
N GLU A 123 -6.88 -15.21 -1.70
CA GLU A 123 -5.64 -14.42 -1.81
C GLU A 123 -5.90 -13.01 -2.35
N ARG A 124 -7.09 -12.80 -2.92
CA ARG A 124 -7.55 -11.54 -3.50
C ARG A 124 -9.03 -11.33 -3.24
N CYS A 125 -9.51 -10.13 -3.54
CA CYS A 125 -10.95 -9.86 -3.59
C CYS A 125 -11.64 -10.92 -4.44
N PRO A 126 -12.63 -11.65 -3.91
CA PRO A 126 -13.31 -12.69 -4.66
C PRO A 126 -14.09 -12.10 -5.83
N GLU A 127 -14.21 -12.87 -6.90
CA GLU A 127 -15.19 -12.57 -7.94
C GLU A 127 -16.61 -12.78 -7.39
N ARG A 128 -17.59 -12.17 -8.05
CA ARG A 128 -18.98 -12.15 -7.56
C ARG A 128 -19.53 -13.55 -7.24
N GLU A 129 -19.25 -14.53 -8.09
CA GLU A 129 -19.73 -15.91 -7.89
C GLU A 129 -19.09 -16.57 -6.68
N GLU A 130 -17.80 -16.38 -6.48
CA GLU A 130 -17.08 -16.88 -5.30
C GLU A 130 -17.62 -16.24 -4.01
N ALA A 131 -17.88 -14.93 -4.05
CA ALA A 131 -18.46 -14.21 -2.93
C ALA A 131 -19.84 -14.77 -2.55
N LEU A 132 -20.71 -14.96 -3.55
CA LEU A 132 -22.06 -15.52 -3.35
C LEU A 132 -22.02 -16.93 -2.76
N TRP A 133 -21.11 -17.80 -3.20
CA TRP A 133 -20.95 -19.16 -2.65
C TRP A 133 -20.49 -19.15 -1.19
N CYS A 134 -19.76 -18.11 -0.78
CA CYS A 134 -19.35 -17.92 0.62
C CYS A 134 -20.39 -17.14 1.45
N GLY A 135 -21.54 -16.78 0.87
CA GLY A 135 -22.63 -16.10 1.57
C GLY A 135 -22.54 -14.56 1.57
N TYR A 136 -21.69 -13.99 0.72
CA TYR A 136 -21.57 -12.52 0.57
C TYR A 136 -22.26 -12.07 -0.71
N SER A 137 -23.21 -11.15 -0.61
CA SER A 137 -23.99 -10.66 -1.76
C SER A 137 -23.48 -9.33 -2.33
N SER A 138 -22.62 -8.63 -1.59
CA SER A 138 -22.07 -7.33 -1.99
C SER A 138 -20.62 -7.14 -1.48
N TYR A 139 -19.93 -6.15 -2.07
CA TYR A 139 -18.63 -5.72 -1.57
C TYR A 139 -18.71 -5.14 -0.14
N ASP A 140 -19.79 -4.44 0.19
CA ASP A 140 -20.00 -3.89 1.53
C ASP A 140 -20.04 -5.00 2.59
N GLU A 141 -20.72 -6.11 2.31
CA GLU A 141 -20.73 -7.27 3.21
C GLU A 141 -19.32 -7.90 3.38
N ILE A 142 -18.53 -7.97 2.30
CA ILE A 142 -17.14 -8.42 2.35
C ILE A 142 -16.30 -7.45 3.19
N ARG A 143 -16.44 -6.14 2.95
CA ARG A 143 -15.72 -5.12 3.73
C ARG A 143 -16.07 -5.23 5.21
N ASP A 144 -17.34 -5.28 5.55
CA ASP A 144 -17.79 -5.27 6.94
C ASP A 144 -17.45 -6.61 7.65
N GLY A 145 -17.60 -7.74 6.99
CA GLY A 145 -17.33 -9.06 7.57
C GLY A 145 -15.85 -9.44 7.57
N ILE A 146 -15.12 -9.12 6.52
CA ILE A 146 -13.73 -9.55 6.35
C ILE A 146 -12.74 -8.44 6.70
N VAL A 147 -12.86 -7.24 6.11
CA VAL A 147 -11.88 -6.18 6.37
C VAL A 147 -11.97 -5.68 7.80
N TYR A 148 -13.16 -5.29 8.26
CA TYR A 148 -13.38 -4.79 9.63
C TYR A 148 -13.53 -5.90 10.68
N GLY A 149 -13.91 -7.11 10.28
CA GLY A 149 -14.01 -8.28 11.14
C GLY A 149 -12.71 -9.06 11.21
N ASP A 150 -12.48 -9.90 10.20
CA ASP A 150 -11.36 -10.85 10.19
C ASP A 150 -10.00 -10.18 9.93
N GLY A 151 -9.97 -9.02 9.25
CA GLY A 151 -8.75 -8.31 8.86
C GLY A 151 -7.89 -7.86 10.03
N LEU A 152 -8.48 -7.66 11.22
CA LEU A 152 -7.75 -7.30 12.44
C LEU A 152 -7.20 -8.51 13.22
N ASP A 153 -7.64 -9.72 12.87
CA ASP A 153 -7.19 -10.95 13.51
C ASP A 153 -6.26 -11.76 12.59
N ARG A 154 -4.97 -11.49 12.67
CA ARG A 154 -3.94 -12.16 11.85
C ARG A 154 -3.92 -13.67 12.01
N SER A 155 -4.50 -14.24 13.06
CA SER A 155 -4.59 -15.70 13.23
C SER A 155 -5.47 -16.39 12.17
N LYS A 156 -6.38 -15.64 11.55
CA LYS A 156 -7.26 -16.09 10.46
C LYS A 156 -6.59 -16.10 9.10
N TRP A 157 -5.37 -15.56 9.00
CA TRP A 157 -4.65 -15.35 7.75
C TRP A 157 -3.33 -16.13 7.72
N GLU A 158 -2.92 -16.50 6.52
CA GLU A 158 -1.60 -17.03 6.19
C GLU A 158 -0.85 -15.98 5.38
N ARG A 159 0.30 -15.51 5.89
CA ARG A 159 1.18 -14.61 5.14
C ARG A 159 1.98 -15.43 4.15
N TYR A 160 1.71 -15.29 2.85
CA TYR A 160 2.43 -16.02 1.82
C TYR A 160 3.57 -15.23 1.17
N CYS A 161 3.56 -13.90 1.32
CA CYS A 161 4.63 -13.04 0.80
C CYS A 161 4.85 -11.84 1.71
N LEU A 162 6.12 -11.48 1.89
CA LEU A 162 6.54 -10.21 2.49
C LEU A 162 7.49 -9.52 1.52
N ALA A 163 7.09 -8.39 0.97
CA ALA A 163 7.98 -7.47 0.27
C ALA A 163 8.70 -6.62 1.32
N ASN A 164 9.88 -7.06 1.76
CA ASN A 164 10.64 -6.42 2.81
C ASN A 164 10.89 -4.94 2.51
N MET A 165 10.80 -4.12 3.55
CA MET A 165 11.16 -2.70 3.46
C MET A 165 12.62 -2.56 3.07
N LYS A 166 12.89 -1.67 2.11
CA LYS A 166 14.25 -1.28 1.70
C LYS A 166 14.22 0.13 1.15
N TYR A 167 15.18 0.95 1.52
CA TYR A 167 15.29 2.31 1.01
C TYR A 167 15.25 2.35 -0.52
N ASN A 168 14.39 3.22 -1.08
CA ASN A 168 14.21 3.39 -2.52
C ASN A 168 13.72 2.14 -3.26
N ARG A 169 12.98 1.26 -2.57
CA ARG A 169 12.26 0.13 -3.18
C ARG A 169 10.81 0.48 -3.40
N ALA A 170 10.35 0.31 -4.64
CA ALA A 170 8.93 0.33 -4.99
C ALA A 170 8.36 -1.09 -4.98
N VAL A 171 7.23 -1.26 -4.34
CA VAL A 171 6.39 -2.48 -4.39
C VAL A 171 5.12 -2.09 -5.11
N ILE A 172 4.99 -2.52 -6.37
CA ILE A 172 3.84 -2.26 -7.25
C ILE A 172 3.01 -3.55 -7.27
N PHE A 173 1.71 -3.46 -7.04
CA PHE A 173 0.89 -4.66 -6.93
C PHE A 173 -0.57 -4.43 -7.36
N ASP A 174 -1.29 -5.53 -7.63
CA ASP A 174 -2.75 -5.53 -7.79
C ASP A 174 -3.39 -5.29 -6.41
N PRO A 175 -4.02 -4.12 -6.17
CA PRO A 175 -4.54 -3.77 -4.85
C PRO A 175 -5.79 -4.58 -4.45
N LYS A 176 -6.28 -5.45 -5.33
CA LYS A 176 -7.28 -6.47 -5.02
C LYS A 176 -6.70 -7.69 -4.28
N LEU A 177 -5.36 -7.82 -4.20
CA LEU A 177 -4.72 -8.80 -3.30
C LEU A 177 -4.96 -8.40 -1.84
N TRP A 178 -5.23 -9.39 -0.97
CA TRP A 178 -5.26 -9.13 0.46
C TRP A 178 -3.87 -8.75 0.94
N HIS A 179 -3.75 -7.52 1.41
CA HIS A 179 -2.47 -6.97 1.81
C HIS A 179 -2.57 -6.15 3.10
N SER A 180 -1.43 -5.92 3.73
CA SER A 180 -1.33 -5.03 4.87
C SER A 180 -0.06 -4.20 4.82
N HIS A 181 -0.11 -3.03 5.46
CA HIS A 181 1.12 -2.31 5.81
C HIS A 181 1.92 -3.13 6.84
N GLY A 182 3.22 -2.86 6.92
CA GLY A 182 4.07 -3.45 7.95
C GLY A 182 4.00 -2.72 9.28
N ALA A 183 4.94 -3.05 10.17
CA ALA A 183 5.05 -2.40 11.47
C ALA A 183 5.24 -0.89 11.33
N ASN A 184 4.54 -0.12 12.15
CA ASN A 184 4.82 1.29 12.38
C ASN A 184 6.01 1.41 13.33
N PHE A 185 6.80 2.46 13.19
CA PHE A 185 7.96 2.69 14.03
C PHE A 185 8.36 4.16 14.06
N GLY A 186 9.25 4.51 14.99
CA GLY A 186 9.73 5.88 15.16
C GLY A 186 8.73 6.78 15.88
N ASP A 187 9.18 7.97 16.24
CA ASP A 187 8.44 8.94 17.05
C ASP A 187 8.43 10.35 16.44
N SER A 188 9.09 10.51 15.29
CA SER A 188 9.21 11.78 14.58
C SER A 188 9.14 11.61 13.07
N LEU A 189 9.07 12.72 12.34
CA LEU A 189 9.09 12.75 10.88
C LEU A 189 10.40 12.16 10.31
N GLU A 190 11.51 12.39 10.99
CA GLU A 190 12.84 11.96 10.57
C GLU A 190 13.04 10.45 10.68
N ASN A 191 12.44 9.81 11.68
CA ASN A 191 12.68 8.40 11.99
C ASN A 191 11.44 7.51 11.88
N GLY A 192 10.26 8.08 11.66
CA GLY A 192 9.02 7.34 11.43
C GLY A 192 9.02 6.59 10.10
N ARG A 193 8.08 5.65 9.95
CA ARG A 193 7.88 4.93 8.70
C ARG A 193 7.38 5.91 7.62
N LEU A 194 8.22 6.22 6.66
CA LEU A 194 7.93 7.13 5.56
C LEU A 194 7.85 6.37 4.25
N VAL A 195 6.72 6.45 3.58
CA VAL A 195 6.48 5.84 2.27
C VAL A 195 5.88 6.85 1.31
N GLN A 196 5.99 6.59 0.02
CA GLN A 196 5.24 7.31 -1.01
C GLN A 196 4.23 6.36 -1.64
N LEU A 197 3.05 6.88 -2.00
CA LEU A 197 1.93 6.10 -2.48
C LEU A 197 1.56 6.50 -3.91
N PHE A 198 1.26 5.49 -4.74
CA PHE A 198 0.75 5.74 -6.09
C PHE A 198 -0.39 4.76 -6.38
N PHE A 199 -1.38 5.22 -7.12
CA PHE A 199 -2.53 4.44 -7.54
C PHE A 199 -2.84 4.73 -9.01
N PHE A 200 -3.11 3.69 -9.77
CA PHE A 200 -3.40 3.82 -11.21
C PHE A 200 -4.54 2.91 -11.65
N ASN A 201 -5.19 3.33 -12.73
CA ASN A 201 -6.02 2.47 -13.57
C ASN A 201 -5.32 2.26 -14.93
N ASN A 202 -5.70 1.22 -15.65
CA ASN A 202 -5.30 1.10 -17.05
C ASN A 202 -6.06 2.15 -17.88
N ALA A 203 -5.39 2.70 -18.92
CA ALA A 203 -6.00 3.64 -19.87
C ALA A 203 -6.98 2.96 -20.81
#